data_f524f2ddff8081f4d6e60edac2955f89
#
_entry.id   f524f2ddff8081f4d6e60edac2955f89
#
_cell.length_a   1.000
_cell.length_b   1.000
_cell.length_c   1.000
_cell.angle_alpha   90.00
_cell.angle_beta   90.00
_cell.angle_gamma   90.00
#
_symmetry.space_group_name_H-M   'P 1'
#
loop_
_entity.id
_entity.type
_entity.pdbx_description
1 polymer ?
#
loop_
_entity_poly.entity_id
_entity_poly.type
_entity_poly.pdbx_seq_one_letter_code
_entity_poly.pdbx_strand_id
1 'polypeptide(L)'
;MKNFLIAITSIVVLSAAAVAGESGWLHDYEAAKKQAKAEDKPIFINFTGTDWCGWCIKLEKEVFSKKEFQEYAKDHLVLVEVDFPRKKEQSAELKAQNKKLDKQFEIEGYPTLFLLDAEGKKLSGDVGYRKGGPAAYVEHLKELLKK
;
A
#
# COMPACT_ATOMS: atom_id res chain seq x y z
N MET A 1 -41.81 3.25 45.00
CA MET A 1 -40.43 3.56 44.58
C MET A 1 -40.04 2.50 43.55
N LYS A 2 -40.07 2.82 42.26
CA LYS A 2 -39.73 1.88 41.16
C LYS A 2 -38.31 2.18 40.68
N ASN A 3 -37.37 1.26 40.96
CA ASN A 3 -36.00 1.38 40.50
C ASN A 3 -35.93 0.97 39.01
N PHE A 4 -35.67 1.93 38.13
CA PHE A 4 -35.35 1.69 36.74
C PHE A 4 -33.86 1.36 36.63
N LEU A 5 -33.54 0.08 36.43
CA LEU A 5 -32.19 -0.36 36.05
C LEU A 5 -32.01 -0.08 34.54
N ILE A 6 -31.20 0.92 34.24
CA ILE A 6 -30.76 1.20 32.87
C ILE A 6 -29.60 0.23 32.56
N ALA A 7 -29.89 -0.79 31.75
CA ALA A 7 -28.87 -1.67 31.21
C ALA A 7 -28.11 -0.93 30.08
N ILE A 8 -26.87 -0.55 30.36
CA ILE A 8 -25.97 0.01 29.35
C ILE A 8 -25.41 -1.15 28.55
N THR A 9 -25.96 -1.40 27.37
CA THR A 9 -25.40 -2.34 26.39
C THR A 9 -24.18 -1.71 25.74
N SER A 10 -22.99 -2.09 26.17
CA SER A 10 -21.74 -1.71 25.51
C SER A 10 -21.65 -2.42 24.14
N ILE A 11 -21.83 -1.65 23.08
CA ILE A 11 -21.58 -2.11 21.71
C ILE A 11 -20.06 -2.16 21.52
N VAL A 12 -19.48 -3.34 21.58
CA VAL A 12 -18.08 -3.56 21.17
C VAL A 12 -18.04 -3.50 19.64
N VAL A 13 -17.60 -2.37 19.11
CA VAL A 13 -17.27 -2.24 17.69
C VAL A 13 -15.97 -2.97 17.45
N LEU A 14 -16.06 -4.20 16.94
CA LEU A 14 -14.90 -4.98 16.50
C LEU A 14 -14.39 -4.35 15.20
N SER A 15 -13.39 -3.46 15.30
CA SER A 15 -12.66 -2.98 14.14
C SER A 15 -11.91 -4.16 13.54
N ALA A 16 -12.35 -4.63 12.38
CA ALA A 16 -11.55 -5.54 11.56
C ALA A 16 -10.31 -4.79 11.07
N ALA A 17 -9.20 -4.93 11.78
CA ALA A 17 -7.92 -4.46 11.27
C ALA A 17 -7.59 -5.26 10.01
N ALA A 18 -7.42 -4.60 8.87
CA ALA A 18 -6.90 -5.21 7.66
C ALA A 18 -5.53 -5.81 8.00
N VAL A 19 -5.37 -7.12 7.79
CA VAL A 19 -4.11 -7.81 8.08
C VAL A 19 -3.09 -7.38 7.04
N ALA A 20 -2.22 -6.44 7.40
CA ALA A 20 -0.99 -6.23 6.65
C ALA A 20 -0.14 -7.50 6.78
N GLY A 21 0.39 -8.02 5.67
CA GLY A 21 1.37 -9.09 5.71
C GLY A 21 2.61 -8.69 6.55
N GLU A 22 3.49 -9.63 6.89
CA GLU A 22 4.71 -9.38 7.69
C GLU A 22 5.59 -8.24 7.14
N SER A 23 5.46 -7.92 5.85
CA SER A 23 6.17 -6.83 5.17
C SER A 23 5.53 -5.45 5.30
N GLY A 24 4.34 -5.33 5.90
CA GLY A 24 3.58 -4.07 5.96
C GLY A 24 2.83 -3.69 4.67
N TRP A 25 2.95 -4.46 3.58
CA TRP A 25 2.24 -4.25 2.33
C TRP A 25 0.84 -4.87 2.37
N LEU A 26 -0.17 -4.08 2.00
CA LEU A 26 -1.55 -4.52 1.81
C LEU A 26 -1.76 -5.00 0.37
N HIS A 27 -2.63 -6.00 0.20
CA HIS A 27 -3.03 -6.48 -1.12
C HIS A 27 -4.48 -6.10 -1.49
N ASP A 28 -5.27 -5.65 -0.51
CA ASP A 28 -6.63 -5.15 -0.69
C ASP A 28 -6.61 -3.62 -0.82
N TYR A 29 -6.90 -3.13 -2.02
CA TYR A 29 -6.85 -1.70 -2.34
C TYR A 29 -7.96 -0.90 -1.63
N GLU A 30 -9.16 -1.47 -1.48
CA GLU A 30 -10.24 -0.78 -0.78
C GLU A 30 -9.97 -0.69 0.73
N ALA A 31 -9.41 -1.75 1.32
CA ALA A 31 -8.93 -1.71 2.70
C ALA A 31 -7.82 -0.66 2.89
N ALA A 32 -6.90 -0.56 1.94
CA ALA A 32 -5.83 0.44 1.98
C ALA A 32 -6.37 1.88 1.94
N LYS A 33 -7.37 2.17 1.10
CA LYS A 33 -8.01 3.49 1.07
C LYS A 33 -8.70 3.84 2.39
N LYS A 34 -9.38 2.88 3.01
CA LYS A 34 -10.00 3.06 4.32
C LYS A 34 -8.95 3.36 5.39
N GLN A 35 -7.84 2.63 5.38
CA GLN A 35 -6.74 2.86 6.31
C GLN A 35 -6.08 4.22 6.08
N ALA A 36 -5.79 4.57 4.83
CA ALA A 36 -5.21 5.87 4.46
C ALA A 36 -6.05 7.04 4.95
N LYS A 37 -7.38 6.94 4.80
CA LYS A 37 -8.31 7.95 5.31
C LYS A 37 -8.36 8.01 6.83
N ALA A 38 -8.34 6.87 7.51
CA ALA A 38 -8.37 6.81 8.98
C ALA A 38 -7.08 7.34 9.63
N GLU A 39 -5.94 7.11 8.98
CA GLU A 39 -4.62 7.50 9.47
C GLU A 39 -4.11 8.84 8.91
N ASP A 40 -4.86 9.46 8.00
CA ASP A 40 -4.45 10.68 7.25
C ASP A 40 -3.08 10.52 6.60
N LYS A 41 -2.89 9.39 5.90
CA LYS A 41 -1.64 9.05 5.21
C LYS A 41 -1.88 8.86 3.71
N PRO A 42 -0.93 9.28 2.84
CA PRO A 42 -0.96 8.92 1.44
C PRO A 42 -0.73 7.42 1.24
N ILE A 43 -1.27 6.89 0.14
CA ILE A 43 -1.02 5.52 -0.30
C ILE A 43 0.21 5.51 -1.20
N PHE A 44 1.12 4.59 -0.97
CA PHE A 44 2.19 4.25 -1.90
C PHE A 44 1.88 2.90 -2.53
N ILE A 45 1.44 2.94 -3.81
CA ILE A 45 1.03 1.75 -4.56
C ILE A 45 2.13 1.29 -5.51
N ASN A 46 2.44 0.00 -5.48
CA ASN A 46 3.48 -0.65 -6.29
C ASN A 46 2.86 -1.72 -7.19
N PHE A 47 2.88 -1.47 -8.50
CA PHE A 47 2.56 -2.47 -9.52
C PHE A 47 3.83 -3.24 -9.85
N THR A 48 3.82 -4.55 -9.62
CA THR A 48 5.04 -5.36 -9.60
C THR A 48 4.83 -6.76 -10.14
N GLY A 49 5.94 -7.46 -10.40
CA GLY A 49 6.01 -8.88 -10.70
C GLY A 49 7.03 -9.53 -9.79
N THR A 50 6.63 -9.90 -8.57
CA THR A 50 7.53 -10.27 -7.47
C THR A 50 8.39 -11.49 -7.74
N ASP A 51 7.98 -12.41 -8.63
CA ASP A 51 8.66 -13.67 -8.90
C ASP A 51 9.33 -13.76 -10.29
N TRP A 52 9.29 -12.68 -11.08
CA TRP A 52 9.85 -12.69 -12.43
C TRP A 52 10.46 -11.35 -12.90
N CYS A 53 10.01 -10.21 -12.34
CA CYS A 53 10.47 -8.89 -12.79
C CYS A 53 11.80 -8.53 -12.13
N GLY A 54 12.89 -8.55 -12.88
CA GLY A 54 14.24 -8.29 -12.34
C GLY A 54 14.40 -6.93 -11.66
N TRP A 55 13.83 -5.85 -12.23
CA TRP A 55 13.88 -4.53 -11.64
C TRP A 55 13.00 -4.41 -10.37
N CYS A 56 11.86 -5.13 -10.32
CA CYS A 56 11.02 -5.20 -9.14
C CYS A 56 11.76 -5.89 -7.98
N ILE A 57 12.40 -7.03 -8.26
CA ILE A 57 13.19 -7.78 -7.28
C ILE A 57 14.37 -6.95 -6.79
N LYS A 58 15.02 -6.20 -7.70
CA LYS A 58 16.11 -5.30 -7.34
C LYS A 58 15.64 -4.17 -6.42
N LEU A 59 14.51 -3.53 -6.73
CA LEU A 59 13.92 -2.46 -5.92
C LEU A 59 13.54 -2.96 -4.52
N GLU A 60 12.92 -4.13 -4.43
CA GLU A 60 12.63 -4.79 -3.15
C GLU A 60 13.91 -5.00 -2.34
N LYS A 61 14.94 -5.60 -2.93
CA LYS A 61 16.19 -5.90 -2.25
C LYS A 61 16.97 -4.66 -1.81
N GLU A 62 17.01 -3.63 -2.63
CA GLU A 62 17.83 -2.42 -2.39
C GLU A 62 17.14 -1.36 -1.57
N VAL A 63 15.79 -1.33 -1.55
CA VAL A 63 15.01 -0.27 -0.91
C VAL A 63 13.96 -0.83 0.05
N PHE A 64 12.96 -1.57 -0.41
CA PHE A 64 11.78 -1.85 0.40
C PHE A 64 12.02 -2.81 1.56
N SER A 65 12.93 -3.77 1.41
CA SER A 65 13.36 -4.66 2.50
C SER A 65 14.29 -3.99 3.52
N LYS A 66 14.71 -2.74 3.29
CA LYS A 66 15.61 -2.04 4.20
C LYS A 66 14.86 -1.37 5.33
N LYS A 67 15.42 -1.50 6.53
CA LYS A 67 14.86 -0.94 7.76
C LYS A 67 14.51 0.54 7.64
N GLU A 68 15.38 1.32 7.02
CA GLU A 68 15.22 2.75 6.82
C GLU A 68 13.96 3.12 6.01
N PHE A 69 13.68 2.39 4.92
CA PHE A 69 12.44 2.55 4.17
C PHE A 69 11.23 2.08 4.98
N GLN A 70 11.33 0.91 5.63
CA GLN A 70 10.23 0.33 6.40
C GLN A 70 9.80 1.22 7.58
N GLU A 71 10.75 1.82 8.29
CA GLU A 71 10.47 2.76 9.39
C GLU A 71 9.77 4.02 8.86
N TYR A 72 10.28 4.61 7.78
CA TYR A 72 9.63 5.76 7.16
C TYR A 72 8.21 5.42 6.69
N ALA A 73 8.04 4.33 5.97
CA ALA A 73 6.76 3.91 5.43
C ALA A 73 5.73 3.64 6.53
N LYS A 74 6.11 2.98 7.61
CA LYS A 74 5.24 2.70 8.76
C LYS A 74 4.64 3.98 9.34
N ASP A 75 5.42 5.05 9.41
CA ASP A 75 4.99 6.30 10.04
C ASP A 75 4.24 7.22 9.05
N HIS A 76 4.52 7.14 7.75
CA HIS A 76 4.11 8.15 6.78
C HIS A 76 3.28 7.65 5.60
N LEU A 77 3.20 6.35 5.36
CA LEU A 77 2.56 5.79 4.16
C LEU A 77 1.62 4.63 4.51
N VAL A 78 0.64 4.40 3.65
CA VAL A 78 -0.06 3.12 3.54
C VAL A 78 0.48 2.42 2.29
N LEU A 79 1.07 1.23 2.46
CA LEU A 79 1.71 0.50 1.37
C LEU A 79 0.73 -0.46 0.71
N VAL A 80 0.64 -0.43 -0.62
CA VAL A 80 -0.19 -1.35 -1.42
C VAL A 80 0.67 -2.04 -2.48
N GLU A 81 0.65 -3.36 -2.48
CA GLU A 81 1.28 -4.19 -3.51
C GLU A 81 0.23 -4.77 -4.46
N VAL A 82 0.36 -4.45 -5.74
CA VAL A 82 -0.45 -5.00 -6.83
C VAL A 82 0.47 -5.91 -7.65
N ASP A 83 0.53 -7.19 -7.23
CA ASP A 83 1.43 -8.18 -7.81
C ASP A 83 0.80 -8.94 -8.98
N PHE A 84 1.59 -9.16 -10.03
CA PHE A 84 1.25 -9.97 -11.21
C PHE A 84 2.23 -11.15 -11.31
N PRO A 85 2.11 -12.15 -10.43
CA PRO A 85 3.06 -13.27 -10.39
C PRO A 85 2.86 -14.21 -11.58
N ARG A 86 3.93 -14.92 -11.95
CA ARG A 86 3.92 -15.99 -12.97
C ARG A 86 3.97 -17.39 -12.36
N LYS A 87 4.51 -17.51 -11.15
CA LYS A 87 4.75 -18.80 -10.47
C LYS A 87 3.89 -18.96 -9.22
N LYS A 88 3.52 -17.87 -8.56
CA LYS A 88 2.69 -17.89 -7.35
C LYS A 88 1.21 -17.90 -7.70
N GLU A 89 0.42 -18.66 -6.94
CA GLU A 89 -1.03 -18.63 -7.04
C GLU A 89 -1.61 -17.40 -6.34
N GLN A 90 -2.70 -16.88 -6.90
CA GLN A 90 -3.53 -15.83 -6.31
C GLN A 90 -4.99 -16.22 -6.39
N SER A 91 -5.82 -15.73 -5.45
CA SER A 91 -7.26 -15.92 -5.53
C SER A 91 -7.86 -15.25 -6.78
N ALA A 92 -9.03 -15.71 -7.20
CA ALA A 92 -9.74 -15.12 -8.33
C ALA A 92 -10.10 -13.65 -8.08
N GLU A 93 -10.49 -13.32 -6.86
CA GLU A 93 -10.83 -11.97 -6.41
C GLU A 93 -9.62 -11.04 -6.52
N LEU A 94 -8.45 -11.48 -6.03
CA LEU A 94 -7.23 -10.68 -6.10
C LEU A 94 -6.77 -10.46 -7.54
N LYS A 95 -6.81 -11.50 -8.38
CA LYS A 95 -6.54 -11.38 -9.82
C LYS A 95 -7.47 -10.37 -10.50
N ALA A 96 -8.76 -10.40 -10.18
CA ALA A 96 -9.75 -9.49 -10.74
C ALA A 96 -9.51 -8.04 -10.30
N GLN A 97 -9.22 -7.80 -9.00
CA GLN A 97 -8.84 -6.50 -8.48
C GLN A 97 -7.60 -5.97 -9.19
N ASN A 98 -6.53 -6.75 -9.24
CA ASN A 98 -5.26 -6.33 -9.81
C ASN A 98 -5.38 -5.97 -11.29
N LYS A 99 -6.13 -6.77 -12.07
CA LYS A 99 -6.43 -6.46 -13.48
C LYS A 99 -7.26 -5.17 -13.66
N LYS A 100 -8.18 -4.88 -12.74
CA LYS A 100 -8.95 -3.63 -12.74
C LYS A 100 -8.05 -2.44 -12.47
N LEU A 101 -7.16 -2.53 -11.47
CA LEU A 101 -6.21 -1.49 -11.12
C LEU A 101 -5.19 -1.24 -12.23
N ASP A 102 -4.67 -2.29 -12.85
CA ASP A 102 -3.78 -2.21 -14.02
C ASP A 102 -4.37 -1.32 -15.12
N LYS A 103 -5.62 -1.57 -15.49
CA LYS A 103 -6.35 -0.75 -16.46
C LYS A 103 -6.63 0.67 -15.98
N GLN A 104 -7.04 0.82 -14.72
CA GLN A 104 -7.38 2.12 -14.13
C GLN A 104 -6.18 3.06 -14.08
N PHE A 105 -5.00 2.52 -13.78
CA PHE A 105 -3.75 3.28 -13.67
C PHE A 105 -2.93 3.31 -14.97
N GLU A 106 -3.41 2.62 -16.03
CA GLU A 106 -2.79 2.56 -17.37
C GLU A 106 -1.33 2.07 -17.28
N ILE A 107 -1.14 0.89 -16.66
CA ILE A 107 0.19 0.33 -16.41
C ILE A 107 0.78 -0.24 -17.71
N GLU A 108 1.92 0.28 -18.13
CA GLU A 108 2.64 -0.14 -19.34
C GLU A 108 3.84 -1.05 -19.05
N GLY A 109 4.28 -1.12 -17.79
CA GLY A 109 5.45 -1.91 -17.39
C GLY A 109 5.65 -1.97 -15.89
N TYR A 110 6.67 -2.73 -15.46
CA TYR A 110 6.96 -2.97 -14.05
C TYR A 110 8.45 -2.73 -13.73
N PRO A 111 8.76 -2.21 -12.54
CA PRO A 111 7.82 -1.69 -11.56
C PRO A 111 7.23 -0.34 -11.99
N THR A 112 5.98 -0.08 -11.67
CA THR A 112 5.36 1.24 -11.75
C THR A 112 4.79 1.60 -10.39
N LEU A 113 5.12 2.78 -9.86
CA LEU A 113 4.75 3.18 -8.51
C LEU A 113 4.20 4.60 -8.49
N PHE A 114 3.13 4.80 -7.71
CA PHE A 114 2.53 6.11 -7.51
C PHE A 114 2.34 6.43 -6.03
N LEU A 115 2.37 7.72 -5.70
CA LEU A 115 1.76 8.26 -4.50
C LEU A 115 0.32 8.66 -4.83
N LEU A 116 -0.62 8.26 -3.98
CA LEU A 116 -2.05 8.56 -4.11
C LEU A 116 -2.57 9.20 -2.83
N ASP A 117 -3.62 10.01 -2.97
CA ASP A 117 -4.43 10.38 -1.80
C ASP A 117 -5.31 9.21 -1.30
N ALA A 118 -6.03 9.42 -0.22
CA ALA A 118 -6.90 8.39 0.37
C ALA A 118 -8.10 8.01 -0.53
N GLU A 119 -8.43 8.83 -1.49
CA GLU A 119 -9.46 8.60 -2.51
C GLU A 119 -8.92 7.83 -3.73
N GLY A 120 -7.60 7.69 -3.84
CA GLY A 120 -6.92 6.97 -4.94
C GLY A 120 -6.52 7.86 -6.12
N LYS A 121 -6.54 9.19 -5.95
CA LYS A 121 -6.06 10.13 -6.96
C LYS A 121 -4.54 10.22 -6.92
N LYS A 122 -3.90 10.23 -8.09
CA LYS A 122 -2.44 10.36 -8.22
C LYS A 122 -1.96 11.72 -7.67
N LEU A 123 -1.02 11.67 -6.72
CA LEU A 123 -0.26 12.81 -6.20
C LEU A 123 1.09 12.95 -6.89
N SER A 124 1.56 11.90 -7.56
CA SER A 124 2.84 11.89 -8.29
C SER A 124 2.70 11.25 -9.67
N GLY A 125 3.69 11.47 -10.53
CA GLY A 125 3.98 10.60 -11.65
C GLY A 125 4.57 9.26 -11.18
N ASP A 126 4.99 8.40 -12.12
CA ASP A 126 5.68 7.16 -11.79
C ASP A 126 7.00 7.45 -11.05
N VAL A 127 7.11 6.88 -9.85
CA VAL A 127 8.31 7.01 -9.01
C VAL A 127 9.43 6.09 -9.51
N GLY A 128 9.08 4.90 -9.99
CA GLY A 128 10.00 3.94 -10.58
C GLY A 128 11.15 3.50 -9.67
N TYR A 129 12.15 2.84 -10.29
CA TYR A 129 13.42 2.52 -9.63
C TYR A 129 14.35 3.75 -9.61
N ARG A 130 15.00 4.01 -8.49
CA ARG A 130 16.01 5.06 -8.34
C ARG A 130 17.27 4.52 -7.68
N LYS A 131 18.44 4.96 -8.19
CA LYS A 131 19.73 4.65 -7.56
C LYS A 131 19.89 5.44 -6.26
N GLY A 132 20.69 4.93 -5.34
CA GLY A 132 21.06 5.61 -4.10
C GLY A 132 20.53 4.94 -2.83
N GLY A 133 19.84 3.82 -2.96
CA GLY A 133 19.35 3.04 -1.83
C GLY A 133 18.16 3.67 -1.10
N PRO A 134 17.86 3.19 0.13
CA PRO A 134 16.64 3.57 0.84
C PRO A 134 16.60 5.05 1.25
N ALA A 135 17.72 5.64 1.69
CA ALA A 135 17.79 7.05 2.08
C ALA A 135 17.40 7.99 0.94
N ALA A 136 18.03 7.81 -0.23
CA ALA A 136 17.75 8.63 -1.40
C ALA A 136 16.31 8.43 -1.90
N TYR A 137 15.79 7.20 -1.79
CA TYR A 137 14.40 6.89 -2.15
C TYR A 137 13.40 7.58 -1.23
N VAL A 138 13.62 7.52 0.08
CA VAL A 138 12.79 8.19 1.10
C VAL A 138 12.81 9.71 0.91
N GLU A 139 13.99 10.32 0.70
CA GLU A 139 14.07 11.76 0.44
C GLU A 139 13.27 12.17 -0.81
N HIS A 140 13.33 11.36 -1.87
CA HIS A 140 12.53 11.62 -3.07
C HIS A 140 11.02 11.54 -2.80
N LEU A 141 10.55 10.55 -2.02
CA LEU A 141 9.14 10.47 -1.62
C LEU A 141 8.71 11.69 -0.80
N LYS A 142 9.54 12.15 0.12
CA LYS A 142 9.28 13.38 0.89
C LYS A 142 9.16 14.62 0.00
N GLU A 143 10.02 14.73 -1.01
CA GLU A 143 9.96 15.85 -1.98
C GLU A 143 8.66 15.84 -2.79
N LEU A 144 8.18 14.66 -3.21
CA LEU A 144 6.94 14.52 -3.94
C LEU A 144 5.70 14.87 -3.09
N LEU A 145 5.75 14.59 -1.80
CA LEU A 145 4.67 14.87 -0.85
C LEU A 145 4.63 16.33 -0.35
N LYS A 146 5.66 17.13 -0.60
CA LYS A 146 5.70 18.57 -0.25
C LYS A 146 4.97 19.46 -1.27
N LYS A 147 4.59 18.91 -2.42
CA LYS A 147 3.91 19.64 -3.49
C LYS A 147 2.40 19.60 -3.32
#